data_141f95721b2ef4bfda894553c69f2434
#
_entry.id   141f95721b2ef4bfda894553c69f2434
#
_cell.length_a   1.000
_cell.length_b   1.000
_cell.length_c   1.000
_cell.angle_alpha   90.00
_cell.angle_beta   90.00
_cell.angle_gamma   90.00
#
_symmetry.space_group_name_H-M   'P 1'
#
loop_
_entity.id
_entity.type
_entity.pdbx_description
1 polymer ?
#
loop_
_entity_poly.entity_id
_entity_poly.type
_entity_poly.pdbx_seq_one_letter_code
_entity_poly.pdbx_strand_id
1 'polypeptide(L)'
;KTLEYLETQFKSLGLAPGNGDSYLQEVPMVEITPTADSLMQVKTPDGEFTLRGFNDFVINSERTDDEIVWRDERLVFAGFGIVAPEYNWNDYKDLDVRDKIVVVLVNDPGFGGDDSTFFKGNTMTYYGRWTYKYEEAARQGAKGCLVVHNTVPAGYPFQVLQNGWNAAHLYLDP
;
A
#
# COMPACT_ATOMS: atom_id res chain seq x y z
N LYS A 1 24.71 19.59 -7.26
CA LYS A 1 24.18 20.63 -8.19
C LYS A 1 22.82 21.16 -7.76
N THR A 2 21.74 20.33 -7.62
CA THR A 2 20.41 20.84 -7.27
C THR A 2 20.38 21.44 -5.86
N LEU A 3 20.93 20.73 -4.87
CA LEU A 3 21.02 21.21 -3.48
C LEU A 3 21.83 22.50 -3.36
N GLU A 4 22.98 22.59 -3.99
CA GLU A 4 23.83 23.79 -4.04
C GLU A 4 23.10 24.98 -4.66
N TYR A 5 22.35 24.73 -5.72
CA TYR A 5 21.54 25.75 -6.36
C TYR A 5 20.45 26.27 -5.39
N LEU A 6 19.68 25.38 -4.77
CA LEU A 6 18.62 25.75 -3.85
C LEU A 6 19.17 26.52 -2.64
N GLU A 7 20.28 26.05 -2.05
CA GLU A 7 20.94 26.73 -0.95
C GLU A 7 21.37 28.15 -1.34
N THR A 8 21.95 28.31 -2.53
CA THR A 8 22.34 29.62 -3.05
C THR A 8 21.14 30.54 -3.22
N GLN A 9 20.01 30.03 -3.73
CA GLN A 9 18.78 30.79 -3.87
C GLN A 9 18.23 31.23 -2.51
N PHE A 10 18.14 30.34 -1.55
CA PHE A 10 17.67 30.67 -0.19
C PHE A 10 18.52 31.74 0.47
N LYS A 11 19.84 31.65 0.36
CA LYS A 11 20.78 32.67 0.86
C LYS A 11 20.57 34.02 0.15
N SER A 12 20.40 34.02 -1.16
CA SER A 12 20.18 35.25 -1.94
C SER A 12 18.88 35.96 -1.60
N LEU A 13 17.87 35.21 -1.15
CA LEU A 13 16.58 35.72 -0.69
C LEU A 13 16.59 36.15 0.79
N GLY A 14 17.71 36.04 1.48
CA GLY A 14 17.86 36.41 2.89
C GLY A 14 17.13 35.46 3.85
N LEU A 15 16.79 34.25 3.43
CA LEU A 15 16.20 33.24 4.29
C LEU A 15 17.25 32.68 5.27
N ALA A 16 16.86 32.48 6.50
CA ALA A 16 17.70 31.79 7.49
C ALA A 16 17.65 30.27 7.25
N PRO A 17 18.73 29.53 7.60
CA PRO A 17 18.71 28.07 7.57
C PRO A 17 17.66 27.51 8.53
N GLY A 18 16.99 26.41 8.13
CA GLY A 18 15.92 25.79 8.90
C GLY A 18 16.38 24.62 9.77
N ASN A 19 17.61 24.16 9.60
CA ASN A 19 18.19 23.03 10.33
C ASN A 19 19.48 23.46 11.06
N GLY A 20 19.35 24.17 12.18
CA GLY A 20 20.48 24.79 12.87
C GLY A 20 21.17 25.81 11.97
N ASP A 21 22.45 25.57 11.66
CA ASP A 21 23.23 26.42 10.74
C ASP A 21 23.23 25.92 9.29
N SER A 22 22.44 24.88 8.98
CA SER A 22 22.39 24.24 7.66
C SER A 22 21.04 24.50 6.96
N TYR A 23 21.11 24.73 5.64
CA TYR A 23 19.94 24.72 4.77
C TYR A 23 19.52 23.29 4.33
N LEU A 24 20.32 22.29 4.71
CA LEU A 24 20.12 20.90 4.32
C LEU A 24 19.84 20.06 5.57
N GLN A 25 18.94 19.10 5.40
CA GLN A 25 18.69 18.05 6.38
C GLN A 25 19.11 16.71 5.76
N GLU A 26 19.88 15.94 6.52
CA GLU A 26 20.17 14.55 6.16
C GLU A 26 18.92 13.69 6.39
N VAL A 27 18.59 12.85 5.42
CA VAL A 27 17.48 11.91 5.48
C VAL A 27 18.04 10.53 5.18
N PRO A 28 18.31 9.70 6.21
CA PRO A 28 18.74 8.32 6.02
C PRO A 28 17.68 7.56 5.22
N MET A 29 18.12 6.82 4.20
CA MET A 29 17.22 6.05 3.33
C MET A 29 17.79 4.66 3.08
N VAL A 30 16.88 3.70 2.95
CA VAL A 30 17.19 2.35 2.50
C VAL A 30 16.61 2.13 1.11
N GLU A 31 17.42 1.56 0.22
CA GLU A 31 16.96 1.09 -1.10
C GLU A 31 16.61 -0.39 -1.02
N ILE A 32 15.39 -0.74 -1.38
CA ILE A 32 14.90 -2.10 -1.41
C ILE A 32 14.58 -2.47 -2.86
N THR A 33 15.26 -3.50 -3.37
CA THR A 33 15.00 -4.09 -4.68
C THR A 33 14.49 -5.50 -4.48
N PRO A 34 13.16 -5.74 -4.54
CA PRO A 34 12.61 -7.06 -4.34
C PRO A 34 12.90 -7.98 -5.54
N THR A 35 13.09 -9.26 -5.27
CA THR A 35 13.04 -10.32 -6.28
C THR A 35 11.92 -11.27 -5.88
N ALA A 36 10.77 -11.14 -6.53
CA ALA A 36 9.60 -11.94 -6.20
C ALA A 36 9.55 -13.24 -6.99
N ASP A 37 9.03 -14.29 -6.35
CA ASP A 37 8.66 -15.51 -7.06
C ASP A 37 7.64 -15.22 -8.16
N SER A 38 7.80 -15.91 -9.28
CA SER A 38 6.95 -15.70 -10.46
C SER A 38 5.59 -16.37 -10.38
N LEU A 39 5.35 -17.22 -9.38
CA LEU A 39 4.11 -17.97 -9.22
C LEU A 39 3.59 -17.88 -7.78
N MET A 40 2.30 -17.65 -7.64
CA MET A 40 1.56 -17.75 -6.39
C MET A 40 0.46 -18.79 -6.54
N GLN A 41 0.46 -19.81 -5.69
CA GLN A 41 -0.60 -20.83 -5.67
C GLN A 41 -1.64 -20.45 -4.62
N VAL A 42 -2.90 -20.50 -5.01
CA VAL A 42 -4.04 -20.24 -4.12
C VAL A 42 -4.96 -21.45 -4.12
N LYS A 43 -5.29 -21.94 -2.92
CA LYS A 43 -6.23 -23.06 -2.70
C LYS A 43 -7.52 -22.53 -2.11
N THR A 44 -8.62 -22.95 -2.68
CA THR A 44 -9.98 -22.64 -2.21
C THR A 44 -10.77 -23.94 -2.08
N PRO A 45 -11.93 -23.94 -1.39
CA PRO A 45 -12.82 -25.10 -1.36
C PRO A 45 -13.24 -25.60 -2.75
N ASP A 46 -13.31 -24.68 -3.72
CA ASP A 46 -13.77 -24.98 -5.10
C ASP A 46 -12.63 -25.41 -6.05
N GLY A 47 -11.36 -25.38 -5.58
CA GLY A 47 -10.21 -25.78 -6.37
C GLY A 47 -8.94 -24.98 -6.11
N GLU A 48 -7.93 -25.26 -6.92
CA GLU A 48 -6.63 -24.59 -6.88
C GLU A 48 -6.42 -23.79 -8.16
N PHE A 49 -5.79 -22.62 -8.03
CA PHE A 49 -5.36 -21.83 -9.17
C PHE A 49 -3.99 -21.20 -8.92
N THR A 50 -3.30 -20.89 -10.00
CA THR A 50 -1.98 -20.29 -9.98
C THR A 50 -2.02 -18.91 -10.60
N LEU A 51 -1.54 -17.92 -9.85
CA LEU A 51 -1.33 -16.55 -10.32
C LEU A 51 0.12 -16.39 -10.78
N ARG A 52 0.33 -15.61 -11.84
CA ARG A 52 1.64 -15.33 -12.41
C ARG A 52 2.07 -13.93 -12.03
N GLY A 53 3.25 -13.83 -11.47
CA GLY A 53 3.89 -12.56 -11.18
C GLY A 53 3.97 -11.67 -12.42
N PHE A 54 3.89 -10.36 -12.23
CA PHE A 54 3.76 -9.34 -13.25
C PHE A 54 2.41 -9.31 -13.97
N ASN A 55 1.86 -10.48 -14.38
CA ASN A 55 0.61 -10.52 -15.13
C ASN A 55 -0.63 -10.46 -14.22
N ASP A 56 -0.64 -11.27 -13.16
CA ASP A 56 -1.80 -11.45 -12.29
C ASP A 56 -1.61 -10.80 -10.93
N PHE A 57 -0.37 -10.57 -10.50
CA PHE A 57 -0.05 -9.85 -9.26
C PHE A 57 1.29 -9.10 -9.36
N VAL A 58 1.42 -8.09 -8.53
CA VAL A 58 2.69 -7.42 -8.19
C VAL A 58 2.89 -7.48 -6.68
N ILE A 59 4.13 -7.42 -6.21
CA ILE A 59 4.45 -7.48 -4.79
C ILE A 59 5.44 -6.38 -4.42
N ASN A 60 5.22 -5.79 -3.25
CA ASN A 60 6.12 -4.83 -2.63
C ASN A 60 6.29 -5.17 -1.15
N SER A 61 7.41 -4.78 -0.58
CA SER A 61 7.67 -4.81 0.84
C SER A 61 8.53 -3.62 1.23
N GLU A 62 8.23 -3.01 2.38
CA GLU A 62 9.06 -2.00 3.03
C GLU A 62 9.97 -2.63 4.10
N ARG A 63 9.89 -3.96 4.27
CA ARG A 63 10.70 -4.71 5.22
C ARG A 63 12.10 -4.90 4.66
N THR A 64 13.09 -4.75 5.53
CA THR A 64 14.52 -4.93 5.23
C THR A 64 15.01 -6.35 5.47
N ASP A 65 14.10 -7.32 5.58
CA ASP A 65 14.46 -8.74 5.68
C ASP A 65 15.03 -9.25 4.36
N ASP A 66 16.04 -10.11 4.44
CA ASP A 66 16.64 -10.74 3.27
C ASP A 66 15.66 -11.63 2.50
N GLU A 67 14.69 -12.21 3.21
CA GLU A 67 13.68 -13.09 2.63
C GLU A 67 12.34 -12.99 3.38
N ILE A 68 11.24 -12.92 2.64
CA ILE A 68 9.87 -12.99 3.18
C ILE A 68 9.16 -14.16 2.51
N VAL A 69 8.77 -15.16 3.30
CA VAL A 69 8.13 -16.38 2.79
C VAL A 69 6.69 -16.48 3.30
N TRP A 70 5.77 -16.66 2.35
CA TRP A 70 4.39 -17.07 2.62
C TRP A 70 4.19 -18.50 2.14
N ARG A 71 3.94 -19.41 3.07
CA ARG A 71 3.73 -20.82 2.75
C ARG A 71 2.55 -21.36 3.56
N ASP A 72 1.56 -21.91 2.85
CA ASP A 72 0.33 -22.46 3.43
C ASP A 72 -0.41 -21.47 4.34
N GLU A 73 -0.31 -20.17 4.00
CA GLU A 73 -0.94 -19.11 4.77
C GLU A 73 -2.46 -19.08 4.54
N ARG A 74 -3.18 -18.73 5.59
CA ARG A 74 -4.63 -18.56 5.51
C ARG A 74 -4.98 -17.19 4.94
N LEU A 75 -5.89 -17.19 3.96
CA LEU A 75 -6.47 -15.98 3.42
C LEU A 75 -7.77 -15.64 4.14
N VAL A 76 -7.95 -14.38 4.51
CA VAL A 76 -9.19 -13.86 5.11
C VAL A 76 -9.66 -12.68 4.27
N PHE A 77 -10.85 -12.80 3.69
CA PHE A 77 -11.46 -11.67 2.97
C PHE A 77 -12.09 -10.71 3.98
N ALA A 78 -11.69 -9.44 3.91
CA ALA A 78 -12.15 -8.37 4.81
C ALA A 78 -12.74 -7.19 4.02
N GLY A 79 -13.64 -7.46 3.07
CA GLY A 79 -14.35 -6.42 2.34
C GLY A 79 -13.41 -5.39 1.74
N PHE A 80 -13.57 -4.11 2.12
CA PHE A 80 -12.66 -3.03 1.75
C PHE A 80 -11.49 -2.87 2.73
N GLY A 81 -11.42 -3.64 3.80
CA GLY A 81 -10.35 -3.54 4.81
C GLY A 81 -10.33 -2.19 5.54
N ILE A 82 -11.48 -1.68 5.92
CA ILE A 82 -11.65 -0.33 6.47
C ILE A 82 -12.20 -0.39 7.89
N VAL A 83 -11.65 0.46 8.76
CA VAL A 83 -12.21 0.83 10.06
C VAL A 83 -12.43 2.34 10.06
N ALA A 84 -13.67 2.77 9.92
CA ALA A 84 -14.09 4.15 9.83
C ALA A 84 -15.26 4.42 10.79
N PRO A 85 -14.98 4.73 12.08
CA PRO A 85 -16.01 4.92 13.10
C PRO A 85 -17.02 6.02 12.76
N GLU A 86 -16.61 7.06 12.06
CA GLU A 86 -17.48 8.16 11.64
C GLU A 86 -18.54 7.76 10.61
N TYR A 87 -18.31 6.65 9.89
CA TYR A 87 -19.29 6.02 9.01
C TYR A 87 -19.97 4.80 9.66
N ASN A 88 -19.68 4.52 10.94
CA ASN A 88 -20.10 3.30 11.63
C ASN A 88 -19.70 2.03 10.83
N TRP A 89 -18.51 2.06 10.22
CA TRP A 89 -18.01 1.00 9.34
C TRP A 89 -16.78 0.30 9.94
N ASN A 90 -16.79 -1.02 9.93
CA ASN A 90 -15.67 -1.83 10.36
C ASN A 90 -15.69 -3.19 9.66
N ASP A 91 -14.85 -3.34 8.63
CA ASP A 91 -14.71 -4.58 7.87
C ASP A 91 -14.00 -5.70 8.65
N TYR A 92 -13.26 -5.34 9.70
CA TYR A 92 -12.54 -6.31 10.54
C TYR A 92 -13.38 -6.79 11.74
N LYS A 93 -14.60 -6.26 11.91
CA LYS A 93 -15.45 -6.69 12.99
C LYS A 93 -15.71 -8.19 12.88
N ASP A 94 -15.49 -8.89 14.00
CA ASP A 94 -15.68 -10.33 14.14
C ASP A 94 -14.75 -11.20 13.24
N LEU A 95 -13.71 -10.61 12.61
CA LEU A 95 -12.69 -11.33 11.87
C LEU A 95 -11.41 -11.49 12.70
N ASP A 96 -10.90 -12.72 12.74
CA ASP A 96 -9.55 -12.99 13.23
C ASP A 96 -8.58 -13.00 12.05
N VAL A 97 -7.81 -11.91 11.90
CA VAL A 97 -6.84 -11.73 10.82
C VAL A 97 -5.39 -11.80 11.31
N ARG A 98 -5.16 -11.98 12.60
CA ARG A 98 -3.83 -12.04 13.18
C ARG A 98 -3.02 -13.19 12.58
N ASP A 99 -1.81 -12.87 12.16
CA ASP A 99 -0.88 -13.81 11.51
C ASP A 99 -1.43 -14.46 10.23
N LYS A 100 -2.43 -13.83 9.57
CA LYS A 100 -3.02 -14.30 8.32
C LYS A 100 -2.80 -13.28 7.21
N ILE A 101 -3.07 -13.67 5.98
CA ILE A 101 -3.06 -12.77 4.83
C ILE A 101 -4.48 -12.24 4.63
N VAL A 102 -4.61 -10.93 4.69
CA VAL A 102 -5.90 -10.26 4.44
C VAL A 102 -6.06 -9.99 2.94
N VAL A 103 -7.25 -10.27 2.42
CA VAL A 103 -7.64 -9.95 1.04
C VAL A 103 -8.69 -8.85 1.09
N VAL A 104 -8.44 -7.73 0.43
CA VAL A 104 -9.33 -6.56 0.45
C VAL A 104 -9.54 -5.98 -0.95
N LEU A 105 -10.61 -5.23 -1.12
CA LEU A 105 -10.91 -4.52 -2.36
C LEU A 105 -10.26 -3.13 -2.36
N VAL A 106 -9.82 -2.67 -3.53
CA VAL A 106 -9.42 -1.27 -3.76
C VAL A 106 -10.63 -0.34 -3.65
N ASN A 107 -10.40 0.94 -3.34
CA ASN A 107 -11.43 1.96 -3.11
C ASN A 107 -12.18 1.75 -1.77
N ASP A 108 -13.30 2.40 -1.61
CA ASP A 108 -14.11 2.38 -0.39
C ASP A 108 -15.59 2.12 -0.72
N PRO A 109 -16.44 1.84 0.29
CA PRO A 109 -17.83 1.46 0.08
C PRO A 109 -18.73 2.53 -0.56
N GLY A 110 -18.27 3.78 -0.62
CA GLY A 110 -19.02 4.87 -1.25
C GLY A 110 -18.98 4.81 -2.78
N PHE A 111 -17.97 4.15 -3.35
CA PHE A 111 -17.78 4.12 -4.79
C PHE A 111 -18.92 3.36 -5.51
N GLY A 112 -19.54 4.03 -6.50
CA GLY A 112 -20.64 3.47 -7.28
C GLY A 112 -22.01 3.51 -6.57
N GLY A 113 -22.06 4.06 -5.35
CA GLY A 113 -23.30 4.28 -4.62
C GLY A 113 -23.99 5.59 -4.99
N ASP A 114 -25.29 5.68 -4.69
CA ASP A 114 -26.11 6.89 -4.94
C ASP A 114 -25.95 7.95 -3.83
N ASP A 115 -25.43 7.58 -2.66
CA ASP A 115 -25.23 8.49 -1.53
C ASP A 115 -23.86 9.15 -1.60
N SER A 116 -23.82 10.41 -2.07
CA SER A 116 -22.59 11.20 -2.17
C SER A 116 -21.97 11.60 -0.82
N THR A 117 -22.67 11.38 0.30
CA THR A 117 -22.16 11.69 1.65
C THR A 117 -21.47 10.48 2.28
N PHE A 118 -21.87 9.27 1.93
CA PHE A 118 -21.28 8.04 2.42
C PHE A 118 -19.92 7.81 1.75
N PHE A 119 -18.84 7.84 2.51
CA PHE A 119 -17.44 7.83 2.02
C PHE A 119 -17.19 8.80 0.86
N LYS A 120 -17.89 9.94 0.84
CA LYS A 120 -17.83 10.96 -0.24
C LYS A 120 -18.21 10.43 -1.65
N GLY A 121 -19.02 9.38 -1.72
CA GLY A 121 -19.52 8.80 -2.96
C GLY A 121 -18.39 8.36 -3.89
N ASN A 122 -18.41 8.82 -5.14
CA ASN A 122 -17.41 8.45 -6.14
C ASN A 122 -16.02 9.10 -5.94
N THR A 123 -15.87 10.00 -4.96
CA THR A 123 -14.58 10.59 -4.63
C THR A 123 -13.86 9.69 -3.63
N MET A 124 -12.81 9.01 -4.08
CA MET A 124 -12.01 8.13 -3.22
C MET A 124 -11.52 8.88 -1.99
N THR A 125 -11.86 8.38 -0.81
CA THR A 125 -11.32 8.86 0.47
C THR A 125 -9.92 8.29 0.70
N TYR A 126 -9.25 8.70 1.81
CA TYR A 126 -8.00 8.05 2.21
C TYR A 126 -8.19 6.55 2.51
N TYR A 127 -9.35 6.16 3.02
CA TYR A 127 -9.70 4.75 3.25
C TYR A 127 -9.67 3.89 1.99
N GLY A 128 -9.97 4.48 0.84
CA GLY A 128 -9.96 3.77 -0.45
C GLY A 128 -8.57 3.50 -1.02
N ARG A 129 -7.54 4.18 -0.50
CA ARG A 129 -6.17 4.07 -1.02
C ARG A 129 -5.51 2.78 -0.54
N TRP A 130 -4.73 2.15 -1.41
CA TRP A 130 -3.99 0.93 -1.07
C TRP A 130 -2.99 1.15 0.09
N THR A 131 -2.41 2.34 0.25
CA THR A 131 -1.59 2.71 1.41
C THR A 131 -2.34 2.46 2.72
N TYR A 132 -3.58 2.98 2.83
CA TYR A 132 -4.41 2.75 4.02
C TYR A 132 -4.69 1.26 4.24
N LYS A 133 -4.93 0.48 3.17
CA LYS A 133 -5.20 -0.96 3.27
C LYS A 133 -4.04 -1.70 3.95
N TYR A 134 -2.81 -1.38 3.55
CA TYR A 134 -1.61 -1.98 4.16
C TYR A 134 -1.43 -1.54 5.61
N GLU A 135 -1.60 -0.25 5.89
CA GLU A 135 -1.52 0.29 7.26
C GLU A 135 -2.56 -0.35 8.18
N GLU A 136 -3.82 -0.46 7.73
CA GLU A 136 -4.89 -1.03 8.55
C GLU A 136 -4.68 -2.54 8.76
N ALA A 137 -4.33 -3.29 7.72
CA ALA A 137 -4.00 -4.69 7.85
C ALA A 137 -2.88 -4.93 8.88
N ALA A 138 -1.84 -4.10 8.86
CA ALA A 138 -0.75 -4.14 9.86
C ALA A 138 -1.27 -3.82 11.27
N ARG A 139 -2.12 -2.79 11.44
CA ARG A 139 -2.74 -2.45 12.76
C ARG A 139 -3.58 -3.59 13.30
N GLN A 140 -4.23 -4.36 12.43
CA GLN A 140 -5.02 -5.54 12.80
C GLN A 140 -4.17 -6.79 13.05
N GLY A 141 -2.84 -6.70 12.88
CA GLY A 141 -1.90 -7.80 13.12
C GLY A 141 -1.83 -8.82 11.99
N ALA A 142 -2.27 -8.47 10.79
CA ALA A 142 -2.12 -9.34 9.63
C ALA A 142 -0.65 -9.53 9.24
N LYS A 143 -0.31 -10.71 8.72
CA LYS A 143 1.02 -11.05 8.21
C LYS A 143 1.30 -10.41 6.86
N GLY A 144 0.24 -10.13 6.08
CA GLY A 144 0.31 -9.48 4.79
C GLY A 144 -1.07 -9.09 4.28
N CYS A 145 -1.09 -8.32 3.19
CA CYS A 145 -2.32 -7.82 2.59
C CYS A 145 -2.28 -7.95 1.07
N LEU A 146 -3.32 -8.54 0.51
CA LEU A 146 -3.58 -8.62 -0.92
C LEU A 146 -4.70 -7.63 -1.27
N VAL A 147 -4.39 -6.62 -2.06
CA VAL A 147 -5.39 -5.67 -2.55
C VAL A 147 -5.85 -6.11 -3.93
N VAL A 148 -7.12 -6.47 -4.05
CA VAL A 148 -7.74 -6.82 -5.34
C VAL A 148 -7.89 -5.54 -6.17
N HIS A 149 -7.14 -5.47 -7.26
CA HIS A 149 -7.21 -4.35 -8.19
C HIS A 149 -8.39 -4.48 -9.13
N ASN A 150 -9.13 -3.38 -9.29
CA ASN A 150 -10.12 -3.22 -10.35
C ASN A 150 -9.91 -1.83 -10.96
N THR A 151 -9.76 -1.78 -12.29
CA THR A 151 -9.42 -0.56 -13.03
C THR A 151 -10.37 0.61 -12.75
N VAL A 152 -11.68 0.35 -12.73
CA VAL A 152 -12.66 1.43 -12.57
C VAL A 152 -12.63 2.01 -11.16
N PRO A 153 -12.75 1.24 -10.07
CA PRO A 153 -12.62 1.77 -8.72
C PRO A 153 -11.22 2.35 -8.42
N ALA A 154 -10.16 1.76 -8.95
CA ALA A 154 -8.80 2.26 -8.75
C ALA A 154 -8.55 3.60 -9.45
N GLY A 155 -9.22 3.84 -10.58
CA GLY A 155 -9.03 5.01 -11.42
C GLY A 155 -7.84 4.90 -12.38
N TYR A 156 -7.18 3.74 -12.46
CA TYR A 156 -6.06 3.47 -13.37
C TYR A 156 -5.96 1.96 -13.67
N PRO A 157 -5.38 1.59 -14.83
CA PRO A 157 -5.23 0.19 -15.21
C PRO A 157 -4.11 -0.50 -14.44
N PHE A 158 -4.15 -1.84 -14.36
CA PHE A 158 -3.17 -2.67 -13.64
C PHE A 158 -1.72 -2.45 -14.12
N GLN A 159 -1.52 -2.06 -15.38
CA GLN A 159 -0.20 -1.73 -15.93
C GLN A 159 0.56 -0.68 -15.11
N VAL A 160 -0.13 0.22 -14.43
CA VAL A 160 0.53 1.20 -13.56
C VAL A 160 1.28 0.51 -12.43
N LEU A 161 0.70 -0.55 -11.86
CA LEU A 161 1.33 -1.35 -10.80
C LEU A 161 2.46 -2.21 -11.34
N GLN A 162 2.33 -2.73 -12.56
CA GLN A 162 3.35 -3.56 -13.21
C GLN A 162 4.68 -2.82 -13.39
N ASN A 163 4.67 -1.50 -13.55
CA ASN A 163 5.87 -0.69 -13.67
C ASN A 163 6.78 -0.73 -12.42
N GLY A 164 6.22 -1.07 -11.26
CA GLY A 164 6.95 -1.26 -10.00
C GLY A 164 7.47 -2.70 -9.77
N TRP A 165 7.18 -3.64 -10.67
CA TRP A 165 7.58 -5.04 -10.50
C TRP A 165 9.10 -5.18 -10.47
N ASN A 166 9.62 -5.70 -9.36
CA ASN A 166 11.07 -5.87 -9.12
C ASN A 166 11.90 -4.58 -9.28
N ALA A 167 11.27 -3.41 -9.19
CA ALA A 167 11.97 -2.14 -9.24
C ALA A 167 12.57 -1.77 -7.87
N ALA A 168 13.66 -1.01 -7.89
CA ALA A 168 14.23 -0.44 -6.68
C ALA A 168 13.34 0.69 -6.14
N HIS A 169 13.08 0.68 -4.86
CA HIS A 169 12.33 1.71 -4.14
C HIS A 169 13.14 2.23 -2.96
N LEU A 170 13.06 3.54 -2.73
CA LEU A 170 13.71 4.20 -1.61
C LEU A 170 12.68 4.45 -0.49
N TYR A 171 13.03 4.02 0.72
CA TYR A 171 12.25 4.21 1.93
C TYR A 171 13.07 4.95 2.98
N LEU A 172 12.40 5.57 3.95
CA LEU A 172 13.10 6.10 5.12
C LEU A 172 13.71 4.92 5.89
N ASP A 173 14.96 5.08 6.32
CA ASP A 173 15.61 4.12 7.21
C ASP A 173 14.98 4.26 8.60
N PRO A 174 14.34 3.21 9.17
CA PRO A 174 13.60 3.28 10.42
C PRO A 174 14.47 3.53 11.68
#